data_c6907d9d96a18d4785dddcaf67e9c2cf
#
_entry.id   c6907d9d96a18d4785dddcaf67e9c2cf
#
_cell.length_a   1.000
_cell.length_b   1.000
_cell.length_c   1.000
_cell.angle_alpha   90.00
_cell.angle_beta   90.00
_cell.angle_gamma   90.00
#
_symmetry.space_group_name_H-M   'P 1'
#
loop_
_entity.id
_entity.type
_entity.pdbx_description
1 polymer ?
#
loop_
_entity_poly.entity_id
_entity_poly.type
_entity_poly.pdbx_seq_one_letter_code
_entity_poly.pdbx_strand_id
1 'polypeptide(L)'
;VHVFEKNSYTGGKMMPVKIGTHHFDFGPNTMTMPEVFDSIFEEANLNPRNYYSWIKLDNHTKNVDHDGQSFMMSTDDAYMKSQLHKLDPFAAENYHAYLKEIERLYYLSKNSFFPRMFT
;
A
#
# COMPACT_ATOMS: atom_id res chain seq x y z
N VAL A 1 2.58 17.99 23.14
CA VAL A 1 1.45 17.46 22.35
C VAL A 1 0.48 16.77 23.33
N HIS A 2 -0.82 17.01 23.17
CA HIS A 2 -1.87 16.32 23.92
C HIS A 2 -2.71 15.48 22.97
N VAL A 3 -2.89 14.20 23.26
CA VAL A 3 -3.69 13.26 22.47
C VAL A 3 -4.96 12.93 23.25
N PHE A 4 -6.12 13.15 22.62
CA PHE A 4 -7.43 12.83 23.17
C PHE A 4 -8.02 11.64 22.44
N GLU A 5 -8.23 10.53 23.13
CA GLU A 5 -8.79 9.29 22.58
C GLU A 5 -9.95 8.81 23.48
N LYS A 6 -11.09 8.48 22.88
CA LYS A 6 -12.25 7.98 23.61
C LYS A 6 -12.17 6.48 23.96
N ASN A 7 -11.38 5.73 23.16
CA ASN A 7 -11.17 4.31 23.38
C ASN A 7 -10.05 4.08 24.41
N SER A 8 -9.95 2.87 24.93
CA SER A 8 -8.87 2.46 25.83
C SER A 8 -7.52 2.26 25.14
N TYR A 9 -7.44 2.45 23.81
CA TYR A 9 -6.24 2.31 23.01
C TYR A 9 -6.18 3.41 21.93
N THR A 10 -4.98 3.75 21.49
CA THR A 10 -4.73 4.65 20.35
C THR A 10 -4.58 3.86 19.05
N GLY A 11 -4.77 4.53 17.90
CA GLY A 11 -4.55 3.93 16.59
C GLY A 11 -5.83 3.59 15.80
N GLY A 12 -7.01 3.73 16.40
CA GLY A 12 -8.28 3.59 15.69
C GLY A 12 -8.46 2.23 15.03
N LYS A 13 -8.46 2.20 13.70
CA LYS A 13 -8.59 0.97 12.90
C LYS A 13 -7.34 0.07 12.89
N MET A 14 -6.20 0.58 13.33
CA MET A 14 -4.96 -0.19 13.47
C MET A 14 -4.90 -0.79 14.88
N MET A 15 -5.70 -1.80 15.11
CA MET A 15 -5.87 -2.42 16.41
C MET A 15 -5.43 -3.89 16.39
N PRO A 16 -4.58 -4.34 17.32
CA PRO A 16 -4.32 -5.76 17.50
C PRO A 16 -5.50 -6.45 18.18
N VAL A 17 -5.91 -7.59 17.67
CA VAL A 17 -6.89 -8.47 18.31
C VAL A 17 -6.16 -9.69 18.88
N LYS A 18 -6.33 -9.92 20.17
CA LYS A 18 -5.76 -11.09 20.84
C LYS A 18 -6.85 -12.14 21.05
N ILE A 19 -6.59 -13.36 20.56
CA ILE A 19 -7.46 -14.52 20.77
C ILE A 19 -6.59 -15.65 21.36
N GLY A 20 -6.75 -15.88 22.65
CA GLY A 20 -5.88 -16.81 23.38
C GLY A 20 -4.43 -16.33 23.38
N THR A 21 -3.51 -17.13 22.82
CA THR A 21 -2.09 -16.79 22.66
C THR A 21 -1.75 -16.15 21.32
N HIS A 22 -2.71 -16.05 20.38
CA HIS A 22 -2.50 -15.52 19.04
C HIS A 22 -2.85 -14.04 18.97
N HIS A 23 -2.09 -13.31 18.16
CA HIS A 23 -2.29 -11.91 17.84
C HIS A 23 -2.65 -11.77 16.36
N PHE A 24 -3.66 -10.99 16.06
CA PHE A 24 -4.12 -10.69 14.70
C PHE A 24 -4.20 -9.17 14.54
N ASP A 25 -3.75 -8.70 13.39
CA ASP A 25 -3.98 -7.30 13.03
C ASP A 25 -5.42 -7.14 12.56
N PHE A 26 -6.13 -6.19 13.17
CA PHE A 26 -7.47 -5.81 12.76
C PHE A 26 -7.38 -4.50 11.98
N GLY A 27 -7.66 -4.57 10.68
CA GLY A 27 -7.58 -3.42 9.80
C GLY A 27 -6.44 -3.53 8.78
N PRO A 28 -5.97 -2.39 8.24
CA PRO A 28 -4.95 -2.39 7.19
C PRO A 28 -3.60 -2.90 7.73
N ASN A 29 -3.09 -3.92 7.08
CA ASN A 29 -1.77 -4.50 7.35
C ASN A 29 -0.78 -4.27 6.20
N THR A 30 -1.23 -3.61 5.14
CA THR A 30 -0.40 -3.24 3.98
C THR A 30 -0.11 -1.75 4.04
N MET A 31 1.17 -1.42 4.04
CA MET A 31 1.63 -0.03 4.02
C MET A 31 1.77 0.45 2.58
N THR A 32 1.12 1.55 2.26
CA THR A 32 1.34 2.32 1.03
C THR A 32 2.12 3.58 1.37
N MET A 33 3.00 4.03 0.47
CA MET A 33 3.80 5.26 0.65
C MET A 33 4.63 5.24 1.96
N PRO A 34 5.52 4.26 2.15
CA PRO A 34 6.32 4.13 3.38
C PRO A 34 7.17 5.35 3.69
N GLU A 35 7.55 6.13 2.67
CA GLU A 35 8.29 7.38 2.82
C GLU A 35 7.55 8.44 3.65
N VAL A 36 6.21 8.43 3.63
CA VAL A 36 5.40 9.35 4.45
C VAL A 36 5.47 8.97 5.92
N PHE A 37 5.49 7.66 6.21
CA PHE A 37 5.67 7.19 7.59
C PHE A 37 7.09 7.44 8.09
N ASP A 38 8.09 7.21 7.24
CA ASP A 38 9.50 7.48 7.57
C ASP A 38 9.70 8.96 7.91
N SER A 39 9.10 9.89 7.15
CA SER A 39 9.24 11.34 7.36
C SER A 39 8.76 11.80 8.74
N ILE A 40 7.75 11.17 9.31
CA ILE A 40 7.23 11.51 10.65
C ILE A 40 8.31 11.27 11.73
N PHE A 41 9.05 10.17 11.61
CA PHE A 41 10.15 9.88 12.52
C PHE A 41 11.34 10.80 12.29
N GLU A 42 11.66 11.08 11.03
CA GLU A 42 12.76 11.98 10.64
C GLU A 42 12.52 13.41 11.15
N GLU A 43 11.30 13.93 11.04
CA GLU A 43 10.91 15.22 11.62
C GLU A 43 11.08 15.28 13.15
N ALA A 44 10.91 14.14 13.81
CA ALA A 44 11.17 14.00 15.24
C ALA A 44 12.65 13.75 15.57
N ASN A 45 13.56 13.79 14.59
CA ASN A 45 14.98 13.41 14.69
C ASN A 45 15.19 11.97 15.18
N LEU A 46 14.31 11.06 14.77
CA LEU A 46 14.37 9.65 15.09
C LEU A 46 14.65 8.82 13.83
N ASN A 47 15.37 7.71 13.99
CA ASN A 47 15.56 6.77 12.89
C ASN A 47 14.34 5.82 12.84
N PRO A 48 13.53 5.82 11.75
CA PRO A 48 12.34 4.96 11.65
C PRO A 48 12.67 3.47 11.79
N ARG A 49 13.85 3.03 11.37
CA ARG A 49 14.28 1.61 11.44
C ARG A 49 14.47 1.07 12.86
N ASN A 50 14.53 1.95 13.86
CA ASN A 50 14.53 1.55 15.26
C ASN A 50 13.13 1.18 15.78
N TYR A 51 12.08 1.52 15.06
CA TYR A 51 10.68 1.36 15.48
C TYR A 51 9.93 0.34 14.66
N TYR A 52 10.19 0.26 13.35
CA TYR A 52 9.55 -0.69 12.46
C TYR A 52 10.41 -0.99 11.22
N SER A 53 10.09 -2.09 10.58
CA SER A 53 10.63 -2.46 9.27
C SER A 53 9.48 -2.81 8.33
N TRP A 54 9.70 -2.62 7.04
CA TRP A 54 8.77 -3.03 6.01
C TRP A 54 9.50 -3.75 4.87
N ILE A 55 8.80 -4.59 4.17
CA ILE A 55 9.28 -5.27 2.97
C ILE A 55 8.39 -4.92 1.80
N LYS A 56 9.00 -4.70 0.64
CA LYS A 56 8.27 -4.54 -0.62
C LYS A 56 7.80 -5.92 -1.09
N LEU A 57 6.51 -6.03 -1.40
CA LEU A 57 5.95 -7.24 -1.97
C LEU A 57 5.95 -7.14 -3.50
N ASP A 58 6.65 -8.05 -4.17
CA ASP A 58 6.63 -8.10 -5.63
C ASP A 58 5.29 -8.62 -6.14
N ASN A 59 4.74 -9.65 -5.49
CA ASN A 59 3.39 -10.16 -5.73
C ASN A 59 2.53 -9.84 -4.52
N HIS A 60 1.57 -8.93 -4.66
CA HIS A 60 0.89 -8.38 -3.49
C HIS A 60 -0.61 -8.70 -3.40
N THR A 61 -1.30 -8.97 -4.52
CA THR A 61 -2.74 -9.21 -4.50
C THR A 61 -3.13 -10.27 -5.52
N LYS A 62 -3.72 -11.36 -5.05
CA LYS A 62 -4.35 -12.36 -5.91
C LYS A 62 -5.83 -12.05 -6.02
N ASN A 63 -6.27 -11.69 -7.22
CA ASN A 63 -7.68 -11.55 -7.56
C ASN A 63 -8.19 -12.90 -8.06
N VAL A 64 -9.36 -13.31 -7.59
CA VAL A 64 -10.01 -14.55 -8.02
C VAL A 64 -11.43 -14.20 -8.43
N ASP A 65 -11.80 -14.53 -9.65
CA ASP A 65 -13.15 -14.34 -10.17
C ASP A 65 -14.07 -15.49 -9.74
N HIS A 66 -15.37 -15.29 -9.90
CA HIS A 66 -16.42 -16.28 -9.61
C HIS A 66 -16.25 -17.61 -10.39
N ASP A 67 -15.65 -17.55 -11.59
CA ASP A 67 -15.31 -18.72 -12.42
C ASP A 67 -14.02 -19.43 -12.00
N GLY A 68 -13.37 -18.97 -10.92
CA GLY A 68 -12.10 -19.50 -10.44
C GLY A 68 -10.88 -19.05 -11.23
N GLN A 69 -11.04 -18.19 -12.23
CA GLN A 69 -9.91 -17.54 -12.89
C GLN A 69 -9.18 -16.65 -11.89
N SER A 70 -7.87 -16.61 -11.96
CA SER A 70 -7.10 -15.81 -11.03
C SER A 70 -6.03 -14.98 -11.72
N PHE A 71 -5.80 -13.81 -11.13
CA PHE A 71 -4.85 -12.82 -11.61
C PHE A 71 -4.05 -12.30 -10.41
N MET A 72 -2.72 -12.35 -10.52
CA MET A 72 -1.81 -11.88 -9.48
C MET A 72 -1.27 -10.49 -9.83
N MET A 73 -1.55 -9.50 -9.02
CA MET A 73 -0.92 -8.20 -9.18
C MET A 73 0.54 -8.26 -8.74
N SER A 74 1.42 -7.80 -9.62
CA SER A 74 2.87 -7.86 -9.43
C SER A 74 3.54 -6.56 -9.87
N THR A 75 4.72 -6.30 -9.34
CA THR A 75 5.60 -5.21 -9.80
C THR A 75 6.46 -5.63 -11.00
N ASP A 76 6.43 -6.90 -11.40
CA ASP A 76 7.09 -7.40 -12.61
C ASP A 76 6.20 -7.16 -13.83
N ASP A 77 6.62 -6.21 -14.68
CA ASP A 77 5.89 -5.81 -15.89
C ASP A 77 5.73 -6.94 -16.91
N ALA A 78 6.74 -7.78 -17.06
CA ALA A 78 6.68 -8.90 -18.01
C ALA A 78 5.68 -9.95 -17.54
N TYR A 79 5.71 -10.26 -16.25
CA TYR A 79 4.76 -11.17 -15.64
C TYR A 79 3.33 -10.63 -15.71
N MET A 80 3.13 -9.34 -15.39
CA MET A 80 1.83 -8.66 -15.51
C MET A 80 1.28 -8.75 -16.93
N LYS A 81 2.10 -8.37 -17.91
CA LYS A 81 1.71 -8.42 -19.32
C LYS A 81 1.35 -9.83 -19.76
N SER A 82 2.08 -10.85 -19.31
CA SER A 82 1.79 -12.25 -19.64
C SER A 82 0.46 -12.73 -19.09
N GLN A 83 0.09 -12.31 -17.89
CA GLN A 83 -1.21 -12.63 -17.29
C GLN A 83 -2.36 -11.91 -18.00
N LEU A 84 -2.16 -10.60 -18.25
CA LEU A 84 -3.15 -9.78 -18.96
C LEU A 84 -3.43 -10.34 -20.36
N HIS A 85 -2.39 -10.79 -21.09
CA HIS A 85 -2.56 -11.37 -22.43
C HIS A 85 -3.44 -12.63 -22.42
N LYS A 86 -3.40 -13.41 -21.33
CA LYS A 86 -4.28 -14.60 -21.18
C LYS A 86 -5.73 -14.23 -20.91
N LEU A 87 -5.95 -13.10 -20.25
CA LEU A 87 -7.29 -12.61 -19.92
C LEU A 87 -7.90 -11.81 -21.08
N ASP A 88 -7.13 -10.87 -21.58
CA ASP A 88 -7.50 -9.98 -22.68
C ASP A 88 -6.24 -9.44 -23.37
N PRO A 89 -5.96 -9.86 -24.63
CA PRO A 89 -4.81 -9.36 -25.40
C PRO A 89 -4.80 -7.83 -25.56
N PHE A 90 -5.96 -7.20 -25.71
CA PHE A 90 -6.06 -5.75 -25.83
C PHE A 90 -5.63 -5.03 -24.55
N ALA A 91 -5.98 -5.57 -23.38
CA ALA A 91 -5.50 -5.04 -22.10
C ALA A 91 -3.99 -5.15 -21.98
N ALA A 92 -3.39 -6.26 -22.43
CA ALA A 92 -1.94 -6.44 -22.40
C ALA A 92 -1.19 -5.45 -23.29
N GLU A 93 -1.72 -5.12 -24.46
CA GLU A 93 -1.14 -4.13 -25.37
C GLU A 93 -1.18 -2.71 -24.80
N ASN A 94 -2.26 -2.37 -24.10
CA ASN A 94 -2.47 -1.03 -23.56
C ASN A 94 -1.92 -0.84 -22.13
N TYR A 95 -1.40 -1.90 -21.50
CA TYR A 95 -0.96 -1.87 -20.10
C TYR A 95 0.11 -0.79 -19.83
N HIS A 96 1.11 -0.64 -20.68
CA HIS A 96 2.13 0.39 -20.51
C HIS A 96 1.60 1.82 -20.65
N ALA A 97 0.65 2.04 -21.55
CA ALA A 97 0.02 3.36 -21.68
C ALA A 97 -0.77 3.71 -20.43
N TYR A 98 -1.48 2.73 -19.87
CA TYR A 98 -2.19 2.86 -18.60
C TYR A 98 -1.22 3.20 -17.45
N LEU A 99 -0.11 2.48 -17.29
CA LEU A 99 0.88 2.74 -16.24
C LEU A 99 1.46 4.15 -16.32
N LYS A 100 1.80 4.62 -17.53
CA LYS A 100 2.29 6.00 -17.74
C LYS A 100 1.28 7.04 -17.29
N GLU A 101 0.00 6.83 -17.57
CA GLU A 101 -1.04 7.76 -17.15
C GLU A 101 -1.23 7.74 -15.62
N ILE A 102 -1.21 6.57 -14.98
CA ILE A 102 -1.25 6.45 -13.52
C ILE A 102 -0.04 7.15 -12.89
N GLU A 103 1.15 6.94 -13.42
CA GLU A 103 2.37 7.61 -12.95
C GLU A 103 2.25 9.14 -13.06
N ARG A 104 1.78 9.64 -14.20
CA ARG A 104 1.52 11.07 -14.40
C ARG A 104 0.54 11.63 -13.36
N LEU A 105 -0.57 10.94 -13.12
CA LEU A 105 -1.58 11.33 -12.13
C LEU A 105 -1.02 11.28 -10.70
N TYR A 106 -0.21 10.29 -10.39
CA TYR A 106 0.46 10.18 -9.09
C TYR A 106 1.36 11.39 -8.82
N TYR A 107 2.22 11.77 -9.77
CA TYR A 107 3.09 12.94 -9.60
C TYR A 107 2.31 14.26 -9.50
N LEU A 108 1.22 14.41 -10.24
CA LEU A 108 0.34 15.57 -10.11
C LEU A 108 -0.29 15.65 -8.72
N SER A 109 -0.80 14.53 -8.21
CA SER A 109 -1.41 14.47 -6.89
C SER A 109 -0.36 14.69 -5.79
N LYS A 110 0.81 14.07 -5.89
CA LYS A 110 1.90 14.23 -4.95
C LYS A 110 2.31 15.69 -4.80
N ASN A 111 2.47 16.41 -5.91
CA ASN A 111 2.87 17.81 -5.91
C ASN A 111 1.76 18.78 -5.47
N SER A 112 0.48 18.39 -5.60
CA SER A 112 -0.65 19.26 -5.32
C SER A 112 -1.23 19.09 -3.92
N PHE A 113 -1.25 17.87 -3.39
CA PHE A 113 -1.92 17.53 -2.14
C PHE A 113 -0.97 17.32 -0.96
N PHE A 114 0.16 16.61 -1.18
CA PHE A 114 1.05 16.24 -0.09
C PHE A 114 1.82 17.40 0.56
N PRO A 115 2.30 18.44 -0.17
CA PRO A 115 2.99 19.57 0.47
C PRO A 115 2.12 20.34 1.48
N ARG A 116 0.79 20.25 1.36
CA ARG A 116 -0.16 20.95 2.24
C ARG A 116 -0.56 20.17 3.49
N MET A 117 -0.18 18.91 3.59
CA MET A 117 -0.51 18.08 4.76
C MET A 117 0.50 18.23 5.90
N PHE A 118 1.67 18.81 5.63
CA PHE A 118 2.80 18.90 6.57
C PHE A 118 3.31 20.34 6.80
N THR A 119 2.58 21.36 6.31
CA THR A 119 2.80 22.78 6.63
C THR A 119 1.68 23.30 7.53
#